data_7bdbcf546ca0f4e1e4033a7838cec045
#
_entry.id   7bdbcf546ca0f4e1e4033a7838cec045
#
_cell.length_a   1.000
_cell.length_b   1.000
_cell.length_c   1.000
_cell.angle_alpha   90.00
_cell.angle_beta   90.00
_cell.angle_gamma   90.00
#
_symmetry.space_group_name_H-M   'P 1'
#
loop_
_entity.id
_entity.type
_entity.pdbx_description
1 polymer ?
#
loop_
_entity_poly.entity_id
_entity_poly.type
_entity_poly.pdbx_seq_one_letter_code
_entity_poly.pdbx_strand_id
1 'polypeptide(L)'
;MPKGSEFTEDEHYVPRMYLREFSYIRTKGKKENAFIWQFNLETMKQSDTSVNVKSICFKKNLYELRDKTGEFIARNIIEKTFSRIENEASTVIRSIKEKSQNEKCLNCPTILSDEDKSILIIFMTALQFRDPNTIQMGIESLQQTNPDMTLNDMRNFTLLNLLPISDIPEWNENTIIRSATDRLCGMFFQIGIAPNDVIISSDRPVIMWPPKENEQFNRPRAIVFPLTSRLVLYLFPMEDRKYIGNDWFTYLSDDQVKEIQMYVAAGARDWIYSKEPLSKEQIELIKKARQKSC
;
A
#
# COMPACT_ATOMS: atom_id res chain seq x y z
N MET A 1 5.29 -15.87 -36.91
CA MET A 1 4.24 -15.46 -35.96
C MET A 1 4.91 -14.62 -34.90
N PRO A 2 4.48 -13.38 -34.62
CA PRO A 2 5.01 -12.65 -33.47
C PRO A 2 4.66 -13.46 -32.22
N LYS A 3 5.64 -13.67 -31.33
CA LYS A 3 5.41 -14.21 -29.99
C LYS A 3 4.30 -13.38 -29.36
N GLY A 4 3.21 -14.03 -28.97
CA GLY A 4 2.05 -13.36 -28.40
C GLY A 4 2.47 -12.41 -27.30
N SER A 5 1.87 -11.24 -27.25
CA SER A 5 1.98 -10.32 -26.11
C SER A 5 1.67 -11.12 -24.86
N GLU A 6 2.67 -11.33 -24.00
CA GLU A 6 2.45 -11.99 -22.71
C GLU A 6 1.55 -11.09 -21.89
N PHE A 7 0.26 -11.43 -21.83
CA PHE A 7 -0.66 -10.79 -20.91
C PHE A 7 -0.33 -11.25 -19.50
N THR A 8 -0.26 -10.32 -18.56
CA THR A 8 -0.09 -10.63 -17.15
C THR A 8 -1.42 -11.17 -16.65
N GLU A 9 -1.45 -12.43 -16.21
CA GLU A 9 -2.63 -13.03 -15.58
C GLU A 9 -2.61 -12.89 -14.06
N ASP A 10 -1.42 -13.02 -13.44
CA ASP A 10 -1.23 -12.93 -12.00
C ASP A 10 -1.04 -11.46 -11.60
N GLU A 11 -2.14 -10.77 -11.31
CA GLU A 11 -2.19 -9.35 -11.02
C GLU A 11 -2.07 -9.10 -9.51
N HIS A 12 -0.98 -8.41 -9.11
CA HIS A 12 -0.65 -8.20 -7.71
C HIS A 12 -1.42 -7.02 -7.12
N TYR A 13 -2.19 -7.26 -6.05
CA TYR A 13 -2.86 -6.18 -5.31
C TYR A 13 -1.97 -5.51 -4.25
N VAL A 14 -0.89 -6.17 -3.82
CA VAL A 14 0.27 -5.53 -3.18
C VAL A 14 1.48 -5.70 -4.10
N PRO A 15 2.06 -4.61 -4.64
CA PRO A 15 3.10 -4.69 -5.65
C PRO A 15 4.34 -5.45 -5.21
N ARG A 16 4.91 -6.21 -6.12
CA ARG A 16 6.18 -6.93 -5.86
C ARG A 16 7.33 -5.98 -5.51
N MET A 17 7.38 -4.79 -6.12
CA MET A 17 8.39 -3.79 -5.82
C MET A 17 8.30 -3.32 -4.37
N TYR A 18 7.09 -3.15 -3.83
CA TYR A 18 6.85 -2.79 -2.45
C TYR A 18 7.19 -3.93 -1.48
N LEU A 19 6.74 -5.17 -1.75
CA LEU A 19 7.05 -6.35 -0.94
C LEU A 19 8.56 -6.62 -0.85
N ARG A 20 9.34 -6.26 -1.88
CA ARG A 20 10.81 -6.37 -1.88
C ARG A 20 11.46 -5.53 -0.79
N GLU A 21 10.88 -4.42 -0.37
CA GLU A 21 11.40 -3.58 0.71
C GLU A 21 11.28 -4.23 2.11
N PHE A 22 10.46 -5.28 2.24
CA PHE A 22 10.28 -6.11 3.44
C PHE A 22 10.82 -7.52 3.27
N SER A 23 11.67 -7.74 2.27
CA SER A 23 12.22 -9.04 1.92
C SER A 23 13.73 -9.07 2.06
N TYR A 24 14.29 -10.25 2.06
CA TYR A 24 15.70 -10.44 1.83
C TYR A 24 15.97 -11.07 0.46
N ILE A 25 17.14 -10.77 -0.10
CA ILE A 25 17.49 -11.20 -1.46
C ILE A 25 18.33 -12.48 -1.38
N ARG A 26 17.93 -13.49 -2.15
CA ARG A 26 18.77 -14.67 -2.44
C ARG A 26 19.19 -14.65 -3.89
N THR A 27 20.48 -14.66 -4.12
CA THR A 27 21.05 -14.72 -5.45
C THR A 27 21.37 -16.18 -5.81
N LYS A 28 20.84 -16.64 -6.95
CA LYS A 28 21.20 -17.94 -7.54
C LYS A 28 21.69 -17.72 -8.98
N GLY A 29 22.99 -17.76 -9.17
CA GLY A 29 23.62 -17.35 -10.44
C GLY A 29 23.37 -15.87 -10.73
N LYS A 30 22.83 -15.54 -11.92
CA LYS A 30 22.46 -14.16 -12.30
C LYS A 30 21.05 -13.75 -11.88
N LYS A 31 20.28 -14.64 -11.22
CA LYS A 31 18.88 -14.36 -10.82
C LYS A 31 18.82 -14.01 -9.34
N GLU A 32 18.29 -12.84 -9.06
CA GLU A 32 17.92 -12.39 -7.73
C GLU A 32 16.46 -12.70 -7.47
N ASN A 33 16.19 -13.34 -6.33
CA ASN A 33 14.83 -13.59 -5.86
C ASN A 33 14.67 -12.99 -4.47
N ALA A 34 13.55 -12.31 -4.27
CA ALA A 34 13.18 -11.72 -3.00
C ALA A 34 12.29 -12.69 -2.22
N PHE A 35 12.64 -12.93 -0.96
CA PHE A 35 11.91 -13.82 -0.05
C PHE A 35 11.47 -13.06 1.19
N ILE A 36 10.25 -13.35 1.65
CA ILE A 36 9.60 -12.66 2.75
C ILE A 36 8.98 -13.68 3.71
N TRP A 37 8.96 -13.38 4.99
CA TRP A 37 8.27 -14.18 5.98
C TRP A 37 6.81 -13.76 6.06
N GLN A 38 5.92 -14.74 6.27
CA GLN A 38 4.49 -14.54 6.38
C GLN A 38 3.98 -14.99 7.74
N PHE A 39 3.05 -14.22 8.30
CA PHE A 39 2.27 -14.61 9.45
C PHE A 39 0.78 -14.54 9.09
N ASN A 40 0.09 -15.67 9.23
CA ASN A 40 -1.33 -15.79 8.93
C ASN A 40 -2.15 -15.37 10.14
N LEU A 41 -3.06 -14.41 9.96
CA LEU A 41 -3.86 -13.83 11.04
C LEU A 41 -5.06 -14.68 11.44
N GLU A 42 -5.53 -15.56 10.57
CA GLU A 42 -6.63 -16.49 10.89
C GLU A 42 -6.12 -17.63 11.78
N THR A 43 -5.02 -18.25 11.38
CA THR A 43 -4.43 -19.36 12.13
C THR A 43 -3.51 -18.93 13.26
N MET A 44 -3.14 -17.64 13.31
CA MET A 44 -2.13 -17.05 14.22
C MET A 44 -0.79 -17.79 14.18
N LYS A 45 -0.38 -18.21 12.98
CA LYS A 45 0.87 -18.96 12.76
C LYS A 45 1.75 -18.28 11.74
N GLN A 46 3.04 -18.33 12.04
CA GLN A 46 4.08 -17.96 11.07
C GLN A 46 4.35 -19.14 10.14
N SER A 47 4.68 -18.84 8.88
CA SER A 47 5.15 -19.85 7.94
C SER A 47 6.47 -20.47 8.40
N ASP A 48 6.65 -21.78 8.14
CA ASP A 48 7.88 -22.49 8.51
C ASP A 48 9.08 -22.04 7.66
N THR A 49 8.81 -21.50 6.48
CA THR A 49 9.82 -21.00 5.53
C THR A 49 9.35 -19.69 4.91
N SER A 50 10.32 -18.89 4.49
CA SER A 50 10.03 -17.69 3.70
C SER A 50 9.55 -18.06 2.30
N VAL A 51 8.70 -17.22 1.73
CA VAL A 51 8.10 -17.38 0.41
C VAL A 51 8.62 -16.34 -0.58
N ASN A 52 8.60 -16.66 -1.85
CA ASN A 52 8.98 -15.70 -2.89
C ASN A 52 7.89 -14.64 -3.03
N VAL A 53 8.26 -13.36 -3.08
CA VAL A 53 7.29 -12.24 -3.24
C VAL A 53 6.43 -12.34 -4.51
N LYS A 54 6.87 -13.13 -5.49
CA LYS A 54 6.10 -13.38 -6.72
C LYS A 54 4.89 -14.28 -6.50
N SER A 55 4.87 -15.07 -5.43
CA SER A 55 3.82 -16.06 -5.15
C SER A 55 2.79 -15.61 -4.14
N ILE A 56 2.76 -14.33 -3.80
CA ILE A 56 1.83 -13.77 -2.80
C ILE A 56 1.15 -12.51 -3.30
N CYS A 57 0.04 -12.14 -2.67
CA CYS A 57 -0.70 -10.90 -2.93
C CYS A 57 -1.13 -10.70 -4.40
N PHE A 58 -1.51 -11.77 -5.09
CA PHE A 58 -2.05 -11.67 -6.45
C PHE A 58 -3.37 -12.44 -6.60
N LYS A 59 -4.14 -12.04 -7.61
CA LYS A 59 -5.28 -12.81 -8.11
C LYS A 59 -5.24 -12.82 -9.64
N LYS A 60 -5.76 -13.89 -10.24
CA LYS A 60 -5.82 -14.00 -11.70
C LYS A 60 -6.88 -13.05 -12.25
N ASN A 61 -6.47 -12.28 -13.26
CA ASN A 61 -7.35 -11.36 -14.01
C ASN A 61 -8.17 -10.43 -13.09
N LEU A 62 -7.53 -9.93 -12.02
CA LEU A 62 -8.18 -9.10 -10.99
C LEU A 62 -8.66 -7.76 -11.56
N TYR A 63 -7.92 -7.18 -12.50
CA TYR A 63 -8.17 -5.85 -13.07
C TYR A 63 -8.61 -5.90 -14.53
N GLU A 64 -8.87 -7.09 -15.07
CA GLU A 64 -9.28 -7.23 -16.47
C GLU A 64 -10.73 -6.81 -16.67
N LEU A 65 -10.94 -5.96 -17.68
CA LEU A 65 -12.26 -5.53 -18.11
C LEU A 65 -12.91 -6.61 -18.99
N ARG A 66 -14.23 -6.75 -18.89
CA ARG A 66 -14.99 -7.74 -19.66
C ARG A 66 -16.21 -7.10 -20.33
N ASP A 67 -16.51 -7.54 -21.54
CA ASP A 67 -17.76 -7.17 -22.20
C ASP A 67 -18.98 -7.94 -21.63
N LYS A 68 -20.14 -7.70 -22.20
CA LYS A 68 -21.40 -8.36 -21.79
C LYS A 68 -21.41 -9.87 -22.01
N THR A 69 -20.55 -10.39 -22.90
CA THR A 69 -20.39 -11.82 -23.17
C THR A 69 -19.38 -12.49 -22.24
N GLY A 70 -18.63 -11.68 -21.47
CA GLY A 70 -17.56 -12.11 -20.56
C GLY A 70 -16.17 -12.16 -21.21
N GLU A 71 -16.06 -11.76 -22.49
CA GLU A 71 -14.78 -11.67 -23.18
C GLU A 71 -13.95 -10.49 -22.70
N PHE A 72 -12.63 -10.64 -22.72
CA PHE A 72 -11.71 -9.58 -22.28
C PHE A 72 -11.67 -8.42 -23.27
N ILE A 73 -11.78 -7.20 -22.75
CA ILE A 73 -11.61 -5.96 -23.50
C ILE A 73 -10.44 -5.16 -22.93
N ALA A 74 -9.61 -4.56 -23.80
CA ALA A 74 -8.48 -3.72 -23.41
C ALA A 74 -7.56 -4.35 -22.36
N ARG A 75 -7.15 -5.62 -22.60
CA ARG A 75 -6.33 -6.41 -21.67
C ARG A 75 -5.12 -5.66 -21.11
N ASN A 76 -4.90 -5.81 -19.83
CA ASN A 76 -3.81 -5.20 -19.05
C ASN A 76 -3.76 -3.66 -19.07
N ILE A 77 -4.83 -2.95 -19.46
CA ILE A 77 -4.83 -1.48 -19.47
C ILE A 77 -4.65 -0.93 -18.06
N ILE A 78 -5.36 -1.50 -17.09
CA ILE A 78 -5.30 -1.11 -15.68
C ILE A 78 -3.95 -1.51 -15.08
N GLU A 79 -3.46 -2.72 -15.35
CA GLU A 79 -2.16 -3.21 -14.88
C GLU A 79 -1.00 -2.35 -15.41
N LYS A 80 -1.05 -1.87 -16.66
CA LYS A 80 -0.07 -0.92 -17.20
C LYS A 80 -0.06 0.40 -16.44
N THR A 81 -1.25 0.91 -16.07
CA THR A 81 -1.37 2.13 -15.26
C THR A 81 -0.76 1.93 -13.87
N PHE A 82 -1.07 0.81 -13.21
CA PHE A 82 -0.44 0.47 -11.94
C PHE A 82 1.08 0.34 -12.05
N SER A 83 1.58 -0.34 -13.09
CA SER A 83 3.02 -0.49 -13.32
C SER A 83 3.74 0.85 -13.46
N ARG A 84 3.11 1.87 -14.08
CA ARG A 84 3.66 3.22 -14.15
C ARG A 84 3.73 3.86 -12.76
N ILE A 85 2.64 3.85 -12.00
CA ILE A 85 2.59 4.38 -10.63
C ILE A 85 3.65 3.70 -9.74
N GLU A 86 3.79 2.38 -9.86
CA GLU A 86 4.79 1.60 -9.12
C GLU A 86 6.23 1.99 -9.45
N ASN A 87 6.54 2.24 -10.72
CA ASN A 87 7.87 2.63 -11.16
C ASN A 87 8.25 4.02 -10.61
N GLU A 88 7.32 4.97 -10.65
CA GLU A 88 7.52 6.31 -10.09
C GLU A 88 7.70 6.22 -8.57
N ALA A 89 6.82 5.53 -7.86
CA ALA A 89 6.91 5.33 -6.41
C ALA A 89 8.20 4.61 -5.99
N SER A 90 8.65 3.61 -6.76
CA SER A 90 9.91 2.90 -6.50
C SER A 90 11.11 3.84 -6.52
N THR A 91 11.11 4.81 -7.44
CA THR A 91 12.17 5.81 -7.54
C THR A 91 12.18 6.73 -6.32
N VAL A 92 11.01 7.21 -5.89
CA VAL A 92 10.88 8.06 -4.70
C VAL A 92 11.27 7.31 -3.43
N ILE A 93 10.78 6.07 -3.23
CA ILE A 93 11.14 5.24 -2.06
C ILE A 93 12.64 5.00 -1.99
N ARG A 94 13.30 4.73 -3.13
CA ARG A 94 14.76 4.58 -3.21
C ARG A 94 15.48 5.86 -2.81
N SER A 95 15.05 7.02 -3.32
CA SER A 95 15.60 8.31 -2.95
C SER A 95 15.48 8.59 -1.44
N ILE A 96 14.33 8.30 -0.84
CA ILE A 96 14.13 8.43 0.61
C ILE A 96 15.08 7.53 1.38
N LYS A 97 15.25 6.28 0.94
CA LYS A 97 16.15 5.30 1.55
C LYS A 97 17.60 5.75 1.51
N GLU A 98 18.07 6.29 0.39
CA GLU A 98 19.40 6.86 0.23
C GLU A 98 19.60 8.09 1.13
N LYS A 99 18.64 9.01 1.14
CA LYS A 99 18.66 10.22 1.98
C LYS A 99 18.65 9.88 3.48
N SER A 100 17.91 8.84 3.88
CA SER A 100 17.85 8.40 5.29
C SER A 100 19.17 7.86 5.84
N GLN A 101 20.10 7.49 4.97
CA GLN A 101 21.45 7.02 5.32
C GLN A 101 22.49 8.15 5.36
N ASN A 102 22.10 9.36 4.95
CA ASN A 102 23.00 10.52 4.88
C ASN A 102 22.69 11.50 6.00
N GLU A 103 23.61 11.63 6.99
CA GLU A 103 23.46 12.52 8.14
C GLU A 103 23.15 13.98 7.74
N LYS A 104 23.68 14.46 6.61
CA LYS A 104 23.40 15.81 6.12
C LYS A 104 21.93 15.98 5.69
N CYS A 105 21.29 14.92 5.26
CA CYS A 105 19.89 14.96 4.84
C CYS A 105 18.91 14.83 6.02
N LEU A 106 19.35 14.28 7.15
CA LEU A 106 18.47 14.07 8.30
C LEU A 106 17.93 15.39 8.90
N ASN A 107 18.68 16.49 8.72
CA ASN A 107 18.31 17.82 9.21
C ASN A 107 17.79 18.75 8.11
N CYS A 108 17.54 18.23 6.91
CA CYS A 108 17.04 19.04 5.79
C CYS A 108 15.52 19.21 5.89
N PRO A 109 14.98 20.43 5.82
CA PRO A 109 13.53 20.68 5.91
C PRO A 109 12.78 20.31 4.63
N THR A 110 13.46 19.97 3.54
CA THR A 110 12.87 19.66 2.23
C THR A 110 13.47 18.41 1.62
N ILE A 111 13.10 17.26 2.16
CA ILE A 111 13.56 15.95 1.66
C ILE A 111 12.75 15.50 0.46
N LEU A 112 11.46 15.81 0.44
CA LEU A 112 10.52 15.49 -0.61
C LEU A 112 10.11 16.74 -1.36
N SER A 113 10.22 16.71 -2.68
CA SER A 113 9.57 17.69 -3.55
C SER A 113 8.04 17.51 -3.51
N ASP A 114 7.29 18.48 -3.98
CA ASP A 114 5.83 18.35 -4.08
C ASP A 114 5.44 17.27 -5.10
N GLU A 115 6.26 17.03 -6.11
CA GLU A 115 6.11 15.92 -7.04
C GLU A 115 6.30 14.56 -6.35
N ASP A 116 7.37 14.40 -5.54
CA ASP A 116 7.60 13.17 -4.74
C ASP A 116 6.41 12.87 -3.82
N LYS A 117 5.87 13.91 -3.16
CA LYS A 117 4.68 13.78 -2.29
C LYS A 117 3.47 13.32 -3.07
N SER A 118 3.21 13.92 -4.23
CA SER A 118 2.10 13.57 -5.10
C SER A 118 2.20 12.12 -5.57
N ILE A 119 3.39 11.67 -5.98
CA ILE A 119 3.66 10.29 -6.39
C ILE A 119 3.36 9.32 -5.23
N LEU A 120 3.82 9.62 -4.01
CA LEU A 120 3.56 8.77 -2.84
C LEU A 120 2.07 8.70 -2.49
N ILE A 121 1.36 9.82 -2.56
CA ILE A 121 -0.08 9.86 -2.32
C ILE A 121 -0.84 9.01 -3.34
N ILE A 122 -0.53 9.18 -4.64
CA ILE A 122 -1.14 8.39 -5.71
C ILE A 122 -0.88 6.91 -5.50
N PHE A 123 0.35 6.55 -5.15
CA PHE A 123 0.72 5.16 -4.87
C PHE A 123 -0.04 4.57 -3.68
N MET A 124 -0.09 5.29 -2.56
CA MET A 124 -0.84 4.86 -1.36
C MET A 124 -2.34 4.72 -1.65
N THR A 125 -2.91 5.68 -2.38
CA THR A 125 -4.31 5.64 -2.77
C THR A 125 -4.58 4.46 -3.71
N ALA A 126 -3.70 4.22 -4.68
CA ALA A 126 -3.78 3.06 -5.54
C ALA A 126 -3.73 1.74 -4.75
N LEU A 127 -2.86 1.63 -3.73
CA LEU A 127 -2.79 0.44 -2.86
C LEU A 127 -4.10 0.18 -2.11
N GLN A 128 -4.78 1.22 -1.65
CA GLN A 128 -6.07 1.05 -0.95
C GLN A 128 -7.18 0.58 -1.89
N PHE A 129 -7.24 1.15 -3.11
CA PHE A 129 -8.34 0.87 -4.02
C PHE A 129 -8.13 -0.38 -4.87
N ARG A 130 -6.89 -0.84 -5.06
CA ARG A 130 -6.61 -2.08 -5.80
C ARG A 130 -6.82 -3.36 -4.98
N ASP A 131 -7.11 -3.24 -3.68
CA ASP A 131 -7.46 -4.38 -2.83
C ASP A 131 -8.73 -5.09 -3.36
N PRO A 132 -8.71 -6.42 -3.51
CA PRO A 132 -9.85 -7.20 -4.00
C PRO A 132 -11.16 -6.95 -3.25
N ASN A 133 -11.10 -6.73 -1.93
CA ASN A 133 -12.30 -6.44 -1.15
C ASN A 133 -12.85 -5.04 -1.42
N THR A 134 -11.98 -4.05 -1.63
CA THR A 134 -12.42 -2.70 -2.00
C THR A 134 -13.15 -2.72 -3.34
N ILE A 135 -12.63 -3.49 -4.31
CA ILE A 135 -13.31 -3.70 -5.60
C ILE A 135 -14.65 -4.38 -5.39
N GLN A 136 -14.70 -5.43 -4.57
CA GLN A 136 -15.93 -6.16 -4.28
C GLN A 136 -16.98 -5.26 -3.60
N MET A 137 -16.59 -4.46 -2.62
CA MET A 137 -17.47 -3.48 -1.97
C MET A 137 -18.03 -2.45 -2.96
N GLY A 138 -17.23 -2.01 -3.92
CA GLY A 138 -17.68 -1.13 -5.01
C GLY A 138 -18.76 -1.78 -5.88
N ILE A 139 -18.57 -3.04 -6.25
CA ILE A 139 -19.56 -3.83 -7.00
C ILE A 139 -20.85 -4.00 -6.21
N GLU A 140 -20.77 -4.38 -4.93
CA GLU A 140 -21.93 -4.56 -4.05
C GLU A 140 -22.71 -3.26 -3.85
N SER A 141 -22.03 -2.13 -3.70
CA SER A 141 -22.66 -0.81 -3.63
C SER A 141 -23.43 -0.47 -4.90
N LEU A 142 -22.85 -0.76 -6.08
CA LEU A 142 -23.52 -0.56 -7.37
C LEU A 142 -24.71 -1.48 -7.52
N GLN A 143 -24.63 -2.71 -7.07
CA GLN A 143 -25.74 -3.68 -7.12
C GLN A 143 -26.96 -3.18 -6.31
N GLN A 144 -26.73 -2.52 -5.18
CA GLN A 144 -27.80 -1.94 -4.37
C GLN A 144 -28.44 -0.71 -5.02
N THR A 145 -27.65 0.12 -5.70
CA THR A 145 -28.11 1.39 -6.29
C THR A 145 -28.55 1.29 -7.75
N ASN A 146 -28.05 0.31 -8.48
CA ASN A 146 -28.28 0.10 -9.91
C ASN A 146 -28.53 -1.39 -10.22
N PRO A 147 -29.64 -1.97 -9.75
CA PRO A 147 -29.89 -3.42 -9.84
C PRO A 147 -30.00 -3.94 -11.29
N ASP A 148 -30.26 -3.07 -12.26
CA ASP A 148 -30.39 -3.43 -13.68
C ASP A 148 -29.03 -3.53 -14.41
N MET A 149 -27.92 -3.11 -13.79
CA MET A 149 -26.59 -3.29 -14.35
C MET A 149 -26.16 -4.75 -14.31
N THR A 150 -25.46 -5.21 -15.36
CA THR A 150 -24.84 -6.54 -15.32
C THR A 150 -23.64 -6.55 -14.36
N LEU A 151 -23.28 -7.72 -13.86
CA LEU A 151 -22.11 -7.87 -12.98
C LEU A 151 -20.81 -7.39 -13.66
N ASN A 152 -20.65 -7.65 -14.98
CA ASN A 152 -19.50 -7.18 -15.74
C ASN A 152 -19.48 -5.66 -15.87
N ASP A 153 -20.65 -5.03 -16.11
CA ASP A 153 -20.74 -3.56 -16.18
C ASP A 153 -20.42 -2.91 -14.82
N MET A 154 -20.94 -3.46 -13.71
CA MET A 154 -20.61 -2.99 -12.34
C MET A 154 -19.13 -3.11 -12.04
N ARG A 155 -18.52 -4.25 -12.41
CA ARG A 155 -17.09 -4.48 -12.23
C ARG A 155 -16.26 -3.51 -13.05
N ASN A 156 -16.56 -3.36 -14.35
CA ASN A 156 -15.86 -2.43 -15.23
C ASN A 156 -15.98 -1.00 -14.72
N PHE A 157 -17.18 -0.58 -14.34
CA PHE A 157 -17.43 0.75 -13.78
C PHE A 157 -16.57 0.97 -12.50
N THR A 158 -16.58 0.01 -11.58
CA THR A 158 -15.77 0.06 -10.37
C THR A 158 -14.29 0.20 -10.70
N LEU A 159 -13.74 -0.65 -11.57
CA LEU A 159 -12.33 -0.65 -11.93
C LEU A 159 -11.91 0.65 -12.64
N LEU A 160 -12.74 1.16 -13.56
CA LEU A 160 -12.44 2.38 -14.30
C LEU A 160 -12.51 3.63 -13.44
N ASN A 161 -13.39 3.67 -12.43
CA ASN A 161 -13.48 4.79 -11.49
C ASN A 161 -12.39 4.77 -10.41
N LEU A 162 -11.73 3.64 -10.21
CA LEU A 162 -10.63 3.54 -9.24
C LEU A 162 -9.34 4.22 -9.74
N LEU A 163 -9.16 4.39 -11.04
CA LEU A 163 -7.91 4.83 -11.61
C LEU A 163 -8.06 6.02 -12.56
N PRO A 164 -7.15 7.01 -12.48
CA PRO A 164 -6.96 7.94 -13.57
C PRO A 164 -6.31 7.19 -14.73
N ILE A 165 -7.11 6.70 -15.67
CA ILE A 165 -6.57 6.15 -16.90
C ILE A 165 -6.21 7.35 -17.77
N SER A 166 -4.93 7.70 -17.79
CA SER A 166 -4.40 8.89 -18.47
C SER A 166 -4.67 8.94 -19.98
N ASP A 167 -5.00 7.81 -20.56
CA ASP A 167 -5.22 7.68 -22.00
C ASP A 167 -6.69 7.97 -22.41
N ILE A 168 -7.57 8.25 -21.44
CA ILE A 168 -8.97 8.65 -21.67
C ILE A 168 -9.18 10.00 -20.99
N PRO A 169 -9.01 11.14 -21.71
CA PRO A 169 -9.05 12.49 -21.11
C PRO A 169 -10.35 12.80 -20.36
N GLU A 170 -11.48 12.30 -20.85
CA GLU A 170 -12.82 12.54 -20.27
C GLU A 170 -13.01 11.86 -18.90
N TRP A 171 -12.16 10.90 -18.55
CA TRP A 171 -12.23 10.13 -17.30
C TRP A 171 -11.28 10.64 -16.23
N ASN A 172 -10.37 11.58 -16.60
CA ASN A 172 -9.34 12.08 -15.69
C ASN A 172 -9.84 13.05 -14.61
N GLU A 173 -11.04 13.64 -14.77
CA GLU A 173 -11.43 14.77 -13.91
C GLU A 173 -12.07 14.37 -12.59
N ASN A 174 -12.67 13.18 -12.46
CA ASN A 174 -13.50 12.81 -11.32
C ASN A 174 -13.18 11.42 -10.73
N THR A 175 -11.96 10.93 -10.83
CA THR A 175 -11.61 9.64 -10.23
C THR A 175 -11.50 9.73 -8.72
N ILE A 176 -11.81 8.61 -8.04
CA ILE A 176 -11.67 8.48 -6.58
C ILE A 176 -10.22 8.75 -6.15
N ILE A 177 -9.24 8.30 -6.95
CA ILE A 177 -7.82 8.53 -6.67
C ILE A 177 -7.50 10.03 -6.72
N ARG A 178 -7.99 10.78 -7.70
CA ARG A 178 -7.76 12.22 -7.76
C ARG A 178 -8.35 12.94 -6.54
N SER A 179 -9.61 12.65 -6.21
CA SER A 179 -10.27 13.23 -5.04
C SER A 179 -9.54 12.90 -3.73
N ALA A 180 -9.03 11.67 -3.59
CA ALA A 180 -8.23 11.27 -2.44
C ALA A 180 -6.86 11.97 -2.43
N THR A 181 -6.21 12.07 -3.59
CA THR A 181 -4.93 12.78 -3.75
C THR A 181 -5.06 14.24 -3.35
N ASP A 182 -6.07 14.95 -3.83
CA ASP A 182 -6.30 16.37 -3.50
C ASP A 182 -6.50 16.58 -1.99
N ARG A 183 -7.18 15.66 -1.31
CA ARG A 183 -7.35 15.71 0.16
C ARG A 183 -6.05 15.47 0.93
N LEU A 184 -5.18 14.61 0.42
CA LEU A 184 -3.95 14.21 1.09
C LEU A 184 -2.77 15.17 0.79
N CYS A 185 -2.81 15.91 -0.33
CA CYS A 185 -1.79 16.91 -0.68
C CYS A 185 -1.65 18.01 0.38
N GLY A 186 -2.72 18.30 1.14
CA GLY A 186 -2.70 19.26 2.25
C GLY A 186 -2.16 18.71 3.57
N MET A 187 -1.73 17.45 3.63
CA MET A 187 -1.19 16.85 4.85
C MET A 187 0.32 17.08 5.00
N PHE A 188 0.80 17.03 6.23
CA PHE A 188 2.21 17.13 6.55
C PHE A 188 2.87 15.75 6.51
N PHE A 189 4.04 15.67 5.86
CA PHE A 189 4.79 14.43 5.69
C PHE A 189 5.91 14.33 6.71
N GLN A 190 6.04 13.19 7.36
CA GLN A 190 7.16 12.86 8.22
C GLN A 190 7.63 11.43 7.95
N ILE A 191 8.94 11.19 8.01
CA ILE A 191 9.51 9.86 7.81
C ILE A 191 10.17 9.39 9.09
N GLY A 192 9.62 8.33 9.67
CA GLY A 192 10.19 7.63 10.81
C GLY A 192 11.27 6.64 10.38
N ILE A 193 12.39 6.66 11.09
CA ILE A 193 13.52 5.73 10.90
C ILE A 193 13.57 4.80 12.11
N ALA A 194 13.29 3.52 11.90
CA ALA A 194 13.45 2.51 12.93
C ALA A 194 14.94 2.17 13.16
N PRO A 195 15.33 1.75 14.38
CA PRO A 195 16.72 1.43 14.69
C PRO A 195 17.27 0.26 13.84
N ASN A 196 16.42 -0.68 13.49
CA ASN A 196 16.74 -1.87 12.70
C ASN A 196 15.66 -2.18 11.67
N ASP A 197 15.82 -3.26 10.91
CA ASP A 197 14.84 -3.78 9.94
C ASP A 197 13.69 -4.53 10.65
N VAL A 198 12.93 -3.82 11.49
CA VAL A 198 11.89 -4.39 12.38
C VAL A 198 10.47 -3.97 12.00
N ILE A 199 10.32 -3.04 11.06
CA ILE A 199 9.02 -2.62 10.57
C ILE A 199 8.43 -3.75 9.72
N ILE A 200 7.19 -4.11 10.04
CA ILE A 200 6.39 -5.11 9.32
C ILE A 200 5.45 -4.42 8.34
N SER A 201 4.97 -5.19 7.37
CA SER A 201 3.93 -4.78 6.44
C SER A 201 2.77 -5.78 6.43
N SER A 202 1.78 -5.57 5.59
CA SER A 202 0.61 -6.44 5.48
C SER A 202 0.04 -6.48 4.07
N ASP A 203 -0.98 -7.30 3.88
CA ASP A 203 -1.81 -7.32 2.68
C ASP A 203 -2.68 -6.06 2.49
N ARG A 204 -2.72 -5.16 3.51
CA ARG A 204 -3.32 -3.82 3.48
C ARG A 204 -2.37 -2.81 4.12
N PRO A 205 -1.32 -2.38 3.40
CA PRO A 205 -0.21 -1.66 4.02
C PRO A 205 -0.49 -0.20 4.37
N VAL A 206 -1.52 0.43 3.81
CA VAL A 206 -1.87 1.82 4.12
C VAL A 206 -2.85 1.84 5.29
N ILE A 207 -2.42 2.40 6.40
CA ILE A 207 -3.15 2.36 7.66
C ILE A 207 -3.72 3.74 7.97
N MET A 208 -5.04 3.80 8.14
CA MET A 208 -5.72 4.97 8.65
C MET A 208 -5.67 4.92 10.18
N TRP A 209 -4.90 5.82 10.81
CA TRP A 209 -4.88 5.92 12.26
C TRP A 209 -6.23 6.48 12.74
N PRO A 210 -6.93 5.79 13.64
CA PRO A 210 -8.26 6.21 14.06
C PRO A 210 -8.21 7.58 14.74
N PRO A 211 -9.28 8.38 14.63
CA PRO A 211 -9.46 9.59 15.43
C PRO A 211 -9.54 9.23 16.91
N LYS A 212 -9.22 10.17 17.80
CA LYS A 212 -9.52 10.02 19.23
C LYS A 212 -11.03 9.85 19.40
N GLU A 213 -11.45 9.00 20.34
CA GLU A 213 -12.85 8.61 20.58
C GLU A 213 -13.86 9.77 20.72
N ASN A 214 -13.41 11.01 20.91
CA ASN A 214 -14.24 12.21 21.09
C ASN A 214 -14.16 13.24 19.97
N GLU A 215 -13.51 12.95 18.84
CA GLU A 215 -13.45 13.89 17.73
C GLU A 215 -14.62 13.64 16.76
N GLN A 216 -15.51 14.62 16.62
CA GLN A 216 -16.70 14.60 15.74
C GLN A 216 -16.39 14.51 14.23
N PHE A 217 -15.16 14.20 13.84
CA PHE A 217 -14.76 14.18 12.45
C PHE A 217 -14.22 12.79 12.04
N ASN A 218 -14.86 12.22 11.03
CA ASN A 218 -14.42 11.02 10.29
C ASN A 218 -13.08 11.20 9.54
N ARG A 219 -12.15 12.00 10.05
CA ARG A 219 -10.82 12.18 9.47
C ARG A 219 -9.80 11.34 10.23
N PRO A 220 -8.97 10.55 9.55
CA PRO A 220 -7.89 9.87 10.22
C PRO A 220 -6.96 10.90 10.86
N ARG A 221 -6.54 10.64 12.11
CA ARG A 221 -5.58 11.48 12.82
C ARG A 221 -4.21 11.47 12.14
N ALA A 222 -3.86 10.35 11.54
CA ALA A 222 -2.70 10.20 10.68
C ALA A 222 -2.91 9.05 9.71
N ILE A 223 -2.17 9.08 8.60
CA ILE A 223 -1.97 7.90 7.76
C ILE A 223 -0.58 7.39 8.05
N VAL A 224 -0.48 6.10 8.31
CA VAL A 224 0.78 5.40 8.56
C VAL A 224 1.01 4.43 7.40
N PHE A 225 2.15 4.58 6.73
CA PHE A 225 2.51 3.74 5.60
C PHE A 225 3.95 3.24 5.76
N PRO A 226 4.16 1.97 6.12
CA PRO A 226 5.47 1.35 6.09
C PRO A 226 6.06 1.44 4.68
N LEU A 227 7.19 2.13 4.51
CA LEU A 227 7.87 2.24 3.21
C LEU A 227 8.85 1.09 2.98
N THR A 228 9.55 0.69 4.03
CA THR A 228 10.53 -0.40 4.03
C THR A 228 10.53 -1.08 5.39
N SER A 229 11.30 -2.16 5.54
CA SER A 229 11.53 -2.79 6.85
C SER A 229 12.14 -1.85 7.92
N ARG A 230 12.55 -0.62 7.54
CA ARG A 230 13.20 0.36 8.42
C ARG A 230 12.57 1.76 8.39
N LEU A 231 11.76 2.07 7.37
CA LEU A 231 11.21 3.42 7.15
C LEU A 231 9.69 3.38 7.17
N VAL A 232 9.09 4.39 7.81
CA VAL A 232 7.64 4.57 7.87
C VAL A 232 7.30 6.00 7.47
N LEU A 233 6.38 6.16 6.54
CA LEU A 233 5.80 7.45 6.18
C LEU A 233 4.58 7.73 7.05
N TYR A 234 4.54 8.92 7.60
CA TYR A 234 3.37 9.48 8.28
C TYR A 234 2.83 10.66 7.48
N LEU A 235 1.52 10.73 7.35
CA LEU A 235 0.81 11.93 6.92
C LEU A 235 -0.06 12.41 8.07
N PHE A 236 0.17 13.64 8.50
CA PHE A 236 -0.59 14.28 9.57
C PHE A 236 -1.40 15.45 9.01
N PRO A 237 -2.59 15.74 9.56
CA PRO A 237 -3.30 16.97 9.25
C PRO A 237 -2.44 18.21 9.50
N MET A 238 -2.58 19.24 8.68
CA MET A 238 -1.78 20.48 8.83
C MET A 238 -2.00 21.18 10.18
N GLU A 239 -3.17 20.99 10.78
CA GLU A 239 -3.49 21.52 12.10
C GLU A 239 -2.57 20.98 13.20
N ASP A 240 -2.06 19.77 13.03
CA ASP A 240 -1.16 19.10 13.98
C ASP A 240 0.31 19.49 13.80
N ARG A 241 0.67 20.20 12.74
CA ARG A 241 2.05 20.56 12.41
C ARG A 241 2.79 21.25 13.56
N LYS A 242 2.11 22.08 14.33
CA LYS A 242 2.70 22.78 15.49
C LYS A 242 3.18 21.87 16.59
N TYR A 243 2.68 20.61 16.62
CA TYR A 243 3.04 19.62 17.63
C TYR A 243 4.10 18.63 17.14
N ILE A 244 4.33 18.52 15.82
CA ILE A 244 5.16 17.48 15.21
C ILE A 244 6.59 17.97 14.92
N GLY A 245 6.81 19.28 14.94
CA GLY A 245 8.10 19.86 14.57
C GLY A 245 8.26 20.03 13.06
N ASN A 246 9.44 20.51 12.64
CA ASN A 246 9.74 20.80 11.23
C ASN A 246 10.59 19.70 10.56
N ASP A 247 10.94 18.63 11.28
CA ASP A 247 11.86 17.61 10.80
C ASP A 247 11.13 16.57 9.94
N TRP A 248 11.64 16.39 8.74
CA TRP A 248 11.11 15.39 7.80
C TRP A 248 11.49 13.96 8.18
N PHE A 249 12.68 13.78 8.79
CA PHE A 249 13.10 12.51 9.37
C PHE A 249 13.04 12.58 10.88
N THR A 250 12.58 11.48 11.50
CA THR A 250 12.60 11.29 12.94
C THR A 250 13.05 9.88 13.27
N TYR A 251 13.87 9.73 14.31
CA TYR A 251 14.21 8.41 14.82
C TYR A 251 13.07 7.89 15.68
N LEU A 252 12.67 6.65 15.42
CA LEU A 252 11.61 5.99 16.15
C LEU A 252 12.18 5.33 17.41
N SER A 253 11.51 5.52 18.54
CA SER A 253 11.74 4.72 19.75
C SER A 253 11.16 3.31 19.58
N ASP A 254 11.59 2.39 20.44
CA ASP A 254 11.07 1.02 20.47
C ASP A 254 9.56 0.99 20.70
N ASP A 255 9.03 1.88 21.53
CA ASP A 255 7.59 1.97 21.80
C ASP A 255 6.82 2.44 20.55
N GLN A 256 7.34 3.41 19.80
CA GLN A 256 6.75 3.84 18.54
C GLN A 256 6.79 2.72 17.50
N VAL A 257 7.87 1.94 17.43
CA VAL A 257 7.96 0.76 16.56
C VAL A 257 6.88 -0.27 16.92
N LYS A 258 6.69 -0.56 18.22
CA LYS A 258 5.64 -1.47 18.71
C LYS A 258 4.24 -0.96 18.35
N GLU A 259 4.01 0.34 18.50
CA GLU A 259 2.74 0.97 18.13
C GLU A 259 2.45 0.82 16.64
N ILE A 260 3.44 1.07 15.77
CA ILE A 260 3.32 0.86 14.32
C ILE A 260 2.96 -0.60 14.01
N GLN A 261 3.67 -1.55 14.63
CA GLN A 261 3.40 -2.98 14.44
C GLN A 261 1.98 -3.37 14.85
N MET A 262 1.46 -2.78 15.94
CA MET A 262 0.07 -2.98 16.36
C MET A 262 -0.93 -2.43 15.33
N TYR A 263 -0.68 -1.23 14.77
CA TYR A 263 -1.56 -0.65 13.76
C TYR A 263 -1.52 -1.43 12.45
N VAL A 264 -0.33 -1.87 12.00
CA VAL A 264 -0.20 -2.75 10.84
C VAL A 264 -1.02 -4.02 11.05
N ALA A 265 -0.90 -4.65 12.22
CA ALA A 265 -1.63 -5.87 12.54
C ALA A 265 -3.15 -5.65 12.60
N ALA A 266 -3.59 -4.53 13.18
CA ALA A 266 -5.01 -4.18 13.27
C ALA A 266 -5.64 -3.88 11.89
N GLY A 267 -4.88 -3.22 11.00
CA GLY A 267 -5.33 -2.86 9.64
C GLY A 267 -5.19 -3.99 8.62
N ALA A 268 -4.38 -5.01 8.89
CA ALA A 268 -4.19 -6.16 8.01
C ALA A 268 -5.47 -7.01 7.91
N ARG A 269 -5.69 -7.65 6.76
CA ARG A 269 -6.81 -8.57 6.58
C ARG A 269 -6.43 -9.99 6.97
N ASP A 270 -5.52 -10.59 6.23
CA ASP A 270 -5.18 -12.01 6.35
C ASP A 270 -3.70 -12.25 6.67
N TRP A 271 -2.82 -11.34 6.25
CA TRP A 271 -1.39 -11.58 6.27
C TRP A 271 -0.56 -10.41 6.77
N ILE A 272 0.43 -10.73 7.60
CA ILE A 272 1.56 -9.86 7.97
C ILE A 272 2.81 -10.34 7.23
N TYR A 273 3.63 -9.39 6.81
CA TYR A 273 4.88 -9.62 6.10
C TYR A 273 6.05 -9.01 6.85
N SER A 274 7.17 -9.73 6.92
CA SER A 274 8.38 -9.27 7.59
C SER A 274 9.64 -9.78 6.87
N LYS A 275 10.73 -9.03 7.02
CA LYS A 275 12.03 -9.38 6.46
C LYS A 275 12.64 -10.61 7.15
N GLU A 276 12.51 -10.66 8.47
CA GLU A 276 12.96 -11.75 9.32
C GLU A 276 11.77 -12.44 10.01
N PRO A 277 11.96 -13.66 10.53
CA PRO A 277 10.93 -14.30 11.33
C PRO A 277 10.49 -13.41 12.49
N LEU A 278 9.19 -13.33 12.74
CA LEU A 278 8.66 -12.55 13.86
C LEU A 278 9.13 -13.15 15.19
N SER A 279 9.57 -12.30 16.09
CA SER A 279 9.88 -12.69 17.46
C SER A 279 8.62 -13.07 18.25
N LYS A 280 8.79 -13.77 19.37
CA LYS A 280 7.67 -14.08 20.28
C LYS A 280 6.95 -12.80 20.75
N GLU A 281 7.70 -11.75 21.04
CA GLU A 281 7.14 -10.46 21.45
C GLU A 281 6.28 -9.83 20.37
N GLN A 282 6.75 -9.82 19.12
CA GLN A 282 5.98 -9.31 17.97
C GLN A 282 4.70 -10.12 17.75
N ILE A 283 4.76 -11.45 17.85
CA ILE A 283 3.58 -12.31 17.72
C ILE A 283 2.55 -11.98 18.81
N GLU A 284 2.96 -11.78 20.04
CA GLU A 284 2.04 -11.41 21.13
C GLU A 284 1.45 -10.00 20.94
N LEU A 285 2.21 -9.05 20.40
CA LEU A 285 1.70 -7.73 20.03
C LEU A 285 0.63 -7.82 18.93
N ILE A 286 0.86 -8.65 17.89
CA ILE A 286 -0.09 -8.90 16.80
C ILE A 286 -1.39 -9.50 17.35
N LYS A 287 -1.31 -10.52 18.21
CA LYS A 287 -2.48 -11.13 18.85
C LYS A 287 -3.28 -10.12 19.65
N LYS A 288 -2.59 -9.29 20.46
CA LYS A 288 -3.23 -8.22 21.25
C LYS A 288 -3.91 -7.16 20.39
N ALA A 289 -3.30 -6.78 19.27
CA ALA A 289 -3.88 -5.82 18.33
C ALA A 289 -5.20 -6.34 17.73
N ARG A 290 -5.23 -7.62 17.34
CA ARG A 290 -6.42 -8.26 16.75
C ARG A 290 -7.57 -8.42 17.76
N GLN A 291 -7.28 -8.70 19.03
CA GLN A 291 -8.32 -8.78 20.07
C GLN A 291 -9.02 -7.44 20.36
N LYS A 292 -8.34 -6.30 20.10
CA LYS A 292 -8.92 -4.97 20.29
C LYS A 292 -9.70 -4.48 19.07
N SER A 293 -9.56 -5.13 17.92
CA SER A 293 -10.21 -4.75 16.65
C SER A 293 -11.49 -5.54 16.38
N CYS A 294 -11.82 -6.52 17.22
CA CYS A 294 -13.09 -7.25 17.29
C CYS A 294 -13.99 -6.65 18.37
#